data_089c1e32d73600ca04a9983253d0992f
#
_entry.id   089c1e32d73600ca04a9983253d0992f
#
_cell.length_a   1.000
_cell.length_b   1.000
_cell.length_c   1.000
_cell.angle_alpha   90.00
_cell.angle_beta   90.00
_cell.angle_gamma   90.00
#
_symmetry.space_group_name_H-M   'P 1'
#
loop_
_entity.id
_entity.type
_entity.pdbx_description
1 polymer ?
#
loop_
_entity_poly.entity_id
_entity_poly.type
_entity_poly.pdbx_seq_one_letter_code
_entity_poly.pdbx_strand_id
1 'polypeptide(L)'
;MKFSAIYYGLFILQGVLSSLYAQDSLSTVKLQSVSTAIDYALKNNPDLNIYLLQQDKANSEFKTSKNYMLPEVSASASRQININLPTTILPGEIFGQPGETVAAQFGQKYTFNAGVTATKSILDWQAKTQKKIAEVNKELATLQTGAFEQKLKEQVALYYYTAIITKKALNINKSDLHVADSILLLTSQKFEKGLVDQFAVNQAEINANNIEQNINANKILLAQSVNQLQIIMGLKSAEQLVFEEEVETKLKDWKYQSELGYDKNLSVYEYQFKSSELNLKLQKTAKLPKFNTTFYWGQQQFRDDFALEFDSGSWTDYSYLFLSINVPVFTGFRNKNKIKTAQIESEIARTNLLNEQIKTEAKDELLLNEYRFSVDNMQAVYENFMLTSQNKDLSFEQYEQGIISLDQYFKTFEDYLKAESAYLNALSNTYSYYATLLSRN
;
A
#
# COMPACT_ATOMS: atom_id res chain seq x y z
N MET A 1 -41.62 50.32 -19.64
CA MET A 1 -40.26 49.72 -19.49
C MET A 1 -40.38 48.24 -19.10
N LYS A 2 -40.63 47.40 -20.08
CA LYS A 2 -40.60 45.90 -19.96
C LYS A 2 -40.13 45.40 -21.31
N PHE A 3 -38.85 45.16 -21.50
CA PHE A 3 -38.27 44.43 -22.63
C PHE A 3 -36.74 44.37 -22.43
N SER A 4 -36.23 43.62 -21.44
CA SER A 4 -34.80 43.26 -21.39
C SER A 4 -34.51 41.95 -20.64
N ALA A 5 -35.51 41.18 -20.25
CA ALA A 5 -35.32 39.95 -19.47
C ALA A 5 -35.36 38.63 -20.31
N ILE A 6 -35.63 38.73 -21.61
CA ILE A 6 -35.81 37.53 -22.46
C ILE A 6 -34.54 37.15 -23.24
N TYR A 7 -33.60 38.03 -23.40
CA TYR A 7 -32.35 37.74 -24.13
C TYR A 7 -31.24 37.08 -23.32
N TYR A 8 -31.30 37.09 -22.00
CA TYR A 8 -30.31 36.40 -21.13
C TYR A 8 -30.62 34.91 -20.92
N GLY A 9 -31.88 34.48 -21.15
CA GLY A 9 -32.30 33.08 -20.98
C GLY A 9 -31.88 32.18 -22.14
N LEU A 10 -31.65 32.69 -23.36
CA LEU A 10 -31.35 31.89 -24.53
C LEU A 10 -29.85 31.63 -24.73
N PHE A 11 -28.97 32.41 -24.12
CA PHE A 11 -27.51 32.21 -24.20
C PHE A 11 -26.96 31.19 -23.19
N ILE A 12 -27.70 30.90 -22.10
CA ILE A 12 -27.30 29.90 -21.10
C ILE A 12 -27.71 28.47 -21.53
N LEU A 13 -28.70 28.36 -22.40
CA LEU A 13 -29.16 27.03 -22.87
C LEU A 13 -28.31 26.44 -24.03
N GLN A 14 -27.51 27.24 -24.73
CA GLN A 14 -26.60 26.77 -25.76
C GLN A 14 -25.23 26.36 -25.24
N GLY A 15 -24.85 26.81 -24.01
CA GLY A 15 -23.58 26.42 -23.35
C GLY A 15 -23.61 25.06 -22.64
N VAL A 16 -24.78 24.50 -22.37
CA VAL A 16 -24.94 23.23 -21.61
C VAL A 16 -25.07 22.01 -22.53
N LEU A 17 -25.34 22.20 -23.82
CA LEU A 17 -25.49 21.08 -24.80
C LEU A 17 -24.21 20.71 -25.55
N SER A 18 -23.12 21.45 -25.36
CA SER A 18 -21.82 21.16 -26.01
C SER A 18 -20.85 20.36 -25.13
N SER A 19 -21.22 20.00 -23.89
CA SER A 19 -20.36 19.22 -23.00
C SER A 19 -20.72 17.71 -22.90
N LEU A 20 -21.61 17.20 -23.76
CA LEU A 20 -22.11 15.82 -23.71
C LEU A 20 -21.57 14.89 -24.79
N TYR A 21 -20.59 15.34 -25.58
CA TYR A 21 -19.85 14.44 -26.48
C TYR A 21 -18.35 14.63 -26.27
N ALA A 22 -17.87 14.43 -25.04
CA ALA A 22 -16.52 13.91 -24.88
C ALA A 22 -16.62 12.44 -25.28
N GLN A 23 -16.40 12.16 -26.56
CA GLN A 23 -16.06 10.84 -27.04
C GLN A 23 -14.83 10.42 -26.22
N ASP A 24 -15.02 9.54 -25.23
CA ASP A 24 -13.92 8.82 -24.57
C ASP A 24 -13.19 8.09 -25.71
N SER A 25 -12.22 8.78 -26.30
CA SER A 25 -11.25 8.11 -27.16
C SER A 25 -10.60 7.06 -26.26
N LEU A 26 -10.86 5.79 -26.54
CA LEU A 26 -10.19 4.65 -25.90
C LEU A 26 -8.68 4.95 -25.92
N SER A 27 -8.14 5.42 -24.80
CA SER A 27 -6.72 5.68 -24.68
C SER A 27 -6.01 4.32 -24.66
N THR A 28 -5.07 4.15 -25.58
CA THR A 28 -4.30 2.92 -25.69
C THR A 28 -2.96 3.12 -24.99
N VAL A 29 -2.67 2.32 -23.98
CA VAL A 29 -1.38 2.29 -23.31
C VAL A 29 -0.52 1.19 -23.93
N LYS A 30 0.55 1.58 -24.59
CA LYS A 30 1.51 0.66 -25.21
C LYS A 30 2.60 0.29 -24.22
N LEU A 31 2.76 -0.99 -24.01
CA LEU A 31 3.76 -1.58 -23.12
C LEU A 31 4.87 -2.20 -23.98
N GLN A 32 5.99 -1.49 -24.09
CA GLN A 32 7.15 -1.95 -24.86
C GLN A 32 7.93 -3.05 -24.14
N SER A 33 7.90 -3.03 -22.80
CA SER A 33 8.60 -3.99 -21.94
C SER A 33 7.97 -4.03 -20.56
N VAL A 34 8.31 -5.05 -19.76
CA VAL A 34 7.94 -5.14 -18.37
C VAL A 34 8.41 -3.92 -17.55
N SER A 35 9.59 -3.36 -17.87
CA SER A 35 10.11 -2.15 -17.23
C SER A 35 9.16 -0.96 -17.44
N THR A 36 8.66 -0.76 -18.67
CA THR A 36 7.68 0.29 -18.97
C THR A 36 6.39 0.14 -18.14
N ALA A 37 5.91 -1.11 -17.96
CA ALA A 37 4.74 -1.39 -17.15
C ALA A 37 4.99 -1.08 -15.65
N ILE A 38 6.17 -1.45 -15.14
CA ILE A 38 6.60 -1.17 -13.77
C ILE A 38 6.69 0.34 -13.53
N ASP A 39 7.37 1.08 -14.41
CA ASP A 39 7.53 2.53 -14.29
C ASP A 39 6.17 3.26 -14.31
N TYR A 40 5.26 2.79 -15.15
CA TYR A 40 3.89 3.31 -15.19
C TYR A 40 3.15 3.05 -13.88
N ALA A 41 3.23 1.82 -13.34
CA ALA A 41 2.60 1.46 -12.08
C ALA A 41 3.17 2.25 -10.89
N LEU A 42 4.50 2.38 -10.80
CA LEU A 42 5.15 3.18 -9.75
C LEU A 42 4.72 4.66 -9.77
N LYS A 43 4.36 5.17 -10.93
CA LYS A 43 3.90 6.56 -11.07
C LYS A 43 2.42 6.75 -10.77
N ASN A 44 1.57 5.77 -11.09
CA ASN A 44 0.12 5.96 -11.15
C ASN A 44 -0.66 5.06 -10.18
N ASN A 45 -0.02 4.09 -9.51
CA ASN A 45 -0.71 3.17 -8.61
C ASN A 45 -1.33 3.92 -7.41
N PRO A 46 -2.66 3.79 -7.17
CA PRO A 46 -3.34 4.50 -6.09
C PRO A 46 -2.89 4.06 -4.68
N ASP A 47 -2.58 2.77 -4.51
CA ASP A 47 -2.13 2.26 -3.21
C ASP A 47 -0.73 2.79 -2.86
N LEU A 48 0.18 2.90 -3.85
CA LEU A 48 1.48 3.52 -3.63
C LEU A 48 1.33 4.99 -3.21
N ASN A 49 0.38 5.72 -3.78
CA ASN A 49 0.09 7.08 -3.36
C ASN A 49 -0.38 7.15 -1.89
N ILE A 50 -1.15 6.14 -1.42
CA ILE A 50 -1.52 6.04 0.01
C ILE A 50 -0.27 5.90 0.89
N TYR A 51 0.72 5.06 0.50
CA TYR A 51 1.98 4.92 1.25
C TYR A 51 2.78 6.22 1.25
N LEU A 52 2.86 6.96 0.14
CA LEU A 52 3.51 8.27 0.06
C LEU A 52 2.83 9.29 0.98
N LEU A 53 1.50 9.33 1.02
CA LEU A 53 0.74 10.19 1.95
C LEU A 53 0.95 9.78 3.42
N GLN A 54 1.09 8.49 3.73
CA GLN A 54 1.45 8.02 5.07
C GLN A 54 2.86 8.45 5.46
N GLN A 55 3.80 8.46 4.53
CA GLN A 55 5.15 8.98 4.74
C GLN A 55 5.13 10.49 5.02
N ASP A 56 4.35 11.28 4.28
CA ASP A 56 4.17 12.72 4.51
C ASP A 56 3.51 12.99 5.87
N LYS A 57 2.51 12.17 6.25
CA LYS A 57 1.90 12.20 7.57
C LYS A 57 2.93 11.96 8.68
N ALA A 58 3.73 10.90 8.57
CA ALA A 58 4.76 10.58 9.56
C ALA A 58 5.84 11.68 9.66
N ASN A 59 6.20 12.31 8.53
CA ASN A 59 7.09 13.47 8.51
C ASN A 59 6.49 14.69 9.24
N SER A 60 5.19 14.92 9.09
CA SER A 60 4.47 15.99 9.79
C SER A 60 4.36 15.71 11.30
N GLU A 61 4.11 14.46 11.69
CA GLU A 61 4.11 14.01 13.09
C GLU A 61 5.50 14.17 13.73
N PHE A 62 6.56 13.86 12.98
CA PHE A 62 7.93 14.11 13.44
C PHE A 62 8.22 15.60 13.63
N LYS A 63 7.77 16.49 12.72
CA LYS A 63 7.87 17.93 12.90
C LYS A 63 7.12 18.38 14.16
N THR A 64 5.89 17.90 14.35
CA THR A 64 5.08 18.20 15.55
C THR A 64 5.75 17.72 16.82
N SER A 65 6.40 16.55 16.80
CA SER A 65 7.09 16.01 17.96
C SER A 65 8.28 16.87 18.46
N LYS A 66 8.77 17.80 17.66
CA LYS A 66 9.80 18.79 18.05
C LYS A 66 9.23 19.98 18.81
N ASN A 67 7.93 20.22 18.71
CA ASN A 67 7.27 21.42 19.25
C ASN A 67 7.31 21.49 20.79
N TYR A 68 7.55 20.35 21.49
CA TYR A 68 7.76 20.36 22.94
C TYR A 68 8.92 21.26 23.38
N MET A 69 9.82 21.61 22.47
CA MET A 69 10.94 22.53 22.72
C MET A 69 10.53 24.00 22.67
N LEU A 70 9.36 24.30 22.12
CA LEU A 70 8.80 25.65 22.00
C LEU A 70 7.82 25.92 23.15
N PRO A 71 7.63 27.17 23.58
CA PRO A 71 6.55 27.51 24.48
C PRO A 71 5.20 27.43 23.74
N GLU A 72 4.20 26.94 24.44
CA GLU A 72 2.80 27.05 24.03
C GLU A 72 2.25 28.38 24.56
N VAL A 73 1.70 29.21 23.69
CA VAL A 73 1.17 30.51 24.05
C VAL A 73 -0.33 30.49 23.76
N SER A 74 -1.13 30.80 24.79
CA SER A 74 -2.58 30.88 24.68
C SER A 74 -3.10 32.20 25.29
N ALA A 75 -4.12 32.80 24.67
CA ALA A 75 -4.86 33.91 25.24
C ALA A 75 -6.17 33.37 25.84
N SER A 76 -6.53 33.85 26.99
CA SER A 76 -7.77 33.46 27.67
C SER A 76 -8.47 34.67 28.28
N ALA A 77 -9.79 34.66 28.21
CA ALA A 77 -10.64 35.55 28.97
C ALA A 77 -11.62 34.70 29.77
N SER A 78 -11.74 34.95 31.03
CA SER A 78 -12.62 34.18 31.92
C SER A 78 -13.35 35.08 32.89
N ARG A 79 -14.54 34.66 33.30
CA ARG A 79 -15.31 35.24 34.38
C ARG A 79 -15.58 34.16 35.43
N GLN A 80 -15.19 34.46 36.65
CA GLN A 80 -15.49 33.65 37.83
C GLN A 80 -16.60 34.29 38.62
N ILE A 81 -17.57 33.51 39.08
CA ILE A 81 -18.62 33.93 39.99
C ILE A 81 -18.33 33.27 41.33
N ASN A 82 -18.02 34.07 42.35
CA ASN A 82 -17.81 33.59 43.70
C ASN A 82 -19.17 33.50 44.39
N ILE A 83 -19.67 32.29 44.58
CA ILE A 83 -20.95 32.09 45.29
C ILE A 83 -20.78 32.41 46.78
N ASN A 84 -19.66 32.04 47.36
CA ASN A 84 -19.23 32.44 48.71
C ASN A 84 -17.79 32.98 48.60
N LEU A 85 -17.56 34.15 49.19
CA LEU A 85 -16.22 34.72 49.27
C LEU A 85 -15.39 33.93 50.33
N PRO A 86 -14.10 33.69 50.06
CA PRO A 86 -13.22 33.06 51.03
C PRO A 86 -13.04 33.93 52.24
N THR A 87 -13.19 33.35 53.45
CA THR A 87 -12.94 34.03 54.71
C THR A 87 -11.47 33.82 55.11
N THR A 88 -10.76 34.92 55.29
CA THR A 88 -9.38 34.91 55.77
C THR A 88 -9.35 35.41 57.24
N ILE A 89 -8.67 34.64 58.07
CA ILE A 89 -8.48 35.04 59.48
C ILE A 89 -7.27 35.99 59.54
N LEU A 90 -7.49 37.19 60.01
CA LEU A 90 -6.47 38.21 60.17
C LEU A 90 -6.17 38.47 61.66
N PRO A 91 -4.89 38.84 61.99
CA PRO A 91 -4.58 39.31 63.33
C PRO A 91 -5.36 40.53 63.69
N GLY A 92 -5.98 40.54 64.88
CA GLY A 92 -6.84 41.62 65.36
C GLY A 92 -6.11 42.97 65.56
N GLU A 93 -4.79 42.94 65.65
CA GLU A 93 -3.93 44.10 65.70
C GLU A 93 -4.20 45.10 64.54
N ILE A 94 -4.52 44.58 63.36
CA ILE A 94 -4.85 45.39 62.16
C ILE A 94 -6.16 46.17 62.39
N PHE A 95 -7.03 45.70 63.22
CA PHE A 95 -8.35 46.27 63.53
C PHE A 95 -8.45 46.90 64.94
N GLY A 96 -7.28 47.09 65.59
CA GLY A 96 -7.27 47.71 66.96
C GLY A 96 -7.72 46.74 68.09
N GLN A 97 -7.72 45.42 67.85
CA GLN A 97 -8.09 44.34 68.80
C GLN A 97 -6.90 43.39 69.05
N PRO A 98 -5.87 43.83 69.84
CA PRO A 98 -4.70 43.06 70.07
C PRO A 98 -5.01 41.76 70.81
N GLY A 99 -4.44 40.61 70.28
CA GLY A 99 -4.64 39.29 70.86
C GLY A 99 -5.88 38.57 70.38
N GLU A 100 -6.70 39.15 69.52
CA GLU A 100 -7.86 38.50 68.91
C GLU A 100 -7.59 38.21 67.44
N THR A 101 -8.45 37.37 66.78
CA THR A 101 -8.46 37.16 65.37
C THR A 101 -9.78 37.61 64.75
N VAL A 102 -9.72 38.33 63.65
CA VAL A 102 -10.89 38.84 62.93
C VAL A 102 -11.05 38.10 61.63
N ALA A 103 -12.25 37.51 61.45
CA ALA A 103 -12.59 36.84 60.18
C ALA A 103 -13.07 37.88 59.15
N ALA A 104 -12.30 38.13 58.13
CA ALA A 104 -12.62 39.08 57.04
C ALA A 104 -12.83 38.34 55.72
N GLN A 105 -13.84 38.74 54.96
CA GLN A 105 -14.05 38.25 53.59
C GLN A 105 -13.44 39.24 52.59
N PHE A 106 -12.54 38.73 51.78
CA PHE A 106 -11.89 39.53 50.75
C PHE A 106 -12.31 39.07 49.36
N GLY A 107 -12.46 40.00 48.43
CA GLY A 107 -12.84 39.81 47.05
C GLY A 107 -14.20 40.36 46.71
N GLN A 108 -14.62 40.20 45.49
CA GLN A 108 -15.93 40.62 44.99
C GLN A 108 -16.63 39.43 44.32
N LYS A 109 -17.93 39.54 44.13
CA LYS A 109 -18.77 38.47 43.57
C LYS A 109 -18.33 38.04 42.19
N TYR A 110 -17.87 38.94 41.35
CA TYR A 110 -17.41 38.65 39.99
C TYR A 110 -15.93 39.03 39.86
N THR A 111 -15.16 38.07 39.30
CA THR A 111 -13.77 38.29 38.91
C THR A 111 -13.65 38.04 37.44
N PHE A 112 -13.22 39.02 36.68
CA PHE A 112 -12.91 38.92 35.27
C PHE A 112 -11.40 38.86 35.13
N ASN A 113 -10.92 37.92 34.28
CA ASN A 113 -9.51 37.77 33.98
C ASN A 113 -9.35 37.76 32.43
N ALA A 114 -8.42 38.53 31.94
CA ALA A 114 -8.02 38.54 30.54
C ALA A 114 -6.49 38.54 30.46
N GLY A 115 -5.91 37.60 29.72
CA GLY A 115 -4.46 37.52 29.68
C GLY A 115 -3.91 36.51 28.72
N VAL A 116 -2.59 36.44 28.67
CA VAL A 116 -1.80 35.54 27.86
C VAL A 116 -0.97 34.63 28.77
N THR A 117 -1.04 33.36 28.51
CA THR A 117 -0.26 32.32 29.21
C THR A 117 0.76 31.72 28.27
N ALA A 118 2.02 31.68 28.64
CA ALA A 118 3.08 30.96 27.94
C ALA A 118 3.56 29.81 28.82
N THR A 119 3.33 28.58 28.37
CA THR A 119 3.74 27.39 29.09
C THR A 119 4.86 26.66 28.35
N LYS A 120 5.92 26.26 29.07
CA LYS A 120 7.01 25.50 28.51
C LYS A 120 7.45 24.38 29.45
N SER A 121 7.59 23.18 28.91
CA SER A 121 8.30 22.11 29.62
C SER A 121 9.82 22.30 29.46
N ILE A 122 10.51 22.54 30.59
CA ILE A 122 11.97 22.74 30.60
C ILE A 122 12.68 21.38 30.45
N LEU A 123 12.15 20.36 31.16
CA LEU A 123 12.71 19.02 31.13
C LEU A 123 11.55 17.99 31.15
N ASP A 124 11.33 17.37 29.99
CA ASP A 124 10.38 16.28 29.79
C ASP A 124 11.04 15.11 29.06
N TRP A 125 11.41 14.10 29.84
CA TRP A 125 12.02 12.86 29.32
C TRP A 125 11.09 12.07 28.40
N GLN A 126 9.77 12.13 28.66
CA GLN A 126 8.79 11.47 27.82
C GLN A 126 8.69 12.18 26.45
N ALA A 127 8.58 13.52 26.43
CA ALA A 127 8.56 14.28 25.19
C ALA A 127 9.82 14.07 24.35
N LYS A 128 11.02 14.04 25.00
CA LYS A 128 12.28 13.72 24.32
C LYS A 128 12.28 12.32 23.72
N THR A 129 11.70 11.34 24.43
CA THR A 129 11.60 9.95 23.92
C THR A 129 10.56 9.84 22.82
N GLN A 130 9.42 10.54 22.95
CA GLN A 130 8.38 10.63 21.93
C GLN A 130 8.89 11.20 20.60
N LYS A 131 9.78 12.22 20.66
CA LYS A 131 10.47 12.73 19.46
C LYS A 131 11.29 11.63 18.78
N LYS A 132 12.02 10.79 19.55
CA LYS A 132 12.81 9.68 18.98
C LYS A 132 11.91 8.61 18.36
N ILE A 133 10.75 8.33 18.97
CA ILE A 133 9.75 7.42 18.41
C ILE A 133 9.22 7.96 17.07
N ALA A 134 8.86 9.25 17.03
CA ALA A 134 8.39 9.89 15.82
C ALA A 134 9.47 9.90 14.71
N GLU A 135 10.76 10.04 15.05
CA GLU A 135 11.87 9.94 14.12
C GLU A 135 11.98 8.54 13.52
N VAL A 136 11.93 7.50 14.37
CA VAL A 136 11.94 6.10 13.91
C VAL A 136 10.70 5.76 13.09
N ASN A 137 9.52 6.26 13.47
CA ASN A 137 8.28 6.02 12.72
C ASN A 137 8.29 6.72 11.35
N LYS A 138 8.96 7.88 11.23
CA LYS A 138 9.17 8.53 9.93
C LYS A 138 10.01 7.64 9.01
N GLU A 139 11.13 7.11 9.50
CA GLU A 139 11.97 6.17 8.72
C GLU A 139 11.22 4.88 8.41
N LEU A 140 10.44 4.35 9.38
CA LEU A 140 9.59 3.17 9.18
C LEU A 140 8.59 3.38 8.03
N ALA A 141 7.93 4.54 7.96
CA ALA A 141 7.01 4.88 6.87
C ALA A 141 7.72 4.90 5.50
N THR A 142 8.95 5.42 5.44
CA THR A 142 9.78 5.39 4.22
C THR A 142 10.12 3.95 3.80
N LEU A 143 10.50 3.10 4.76
CA LEU A 143 10.80 1.69 4.50
C LEU A 143 9.57 0.90 4.05
N GLN A 144 8.41 1.17 4.64
CA GLN A 144 7.13 0.57 4.24
C GLN A 144 6.76 0.94 2.80
N THR A 145 6.98 2.20 2.40
CA THR A 145 6.81 2.63 1.01
C THR A 145 7.73 1.84 0.09
N GLY A 146 9.02 1.73 0.42
CA GLY A 146 9.97 0.96 -0.38
C GLY A 146 9.68 -0.55 -0.45
N ALA A 147 9.16 -1.14 0.63
CA ALA A 147 8.72 -2.55 0.62
C ALA A 147 7.47 -2.74 -0.26
N PHE A 148 6.54 -1.77 -0.24
CA PHE A 148 5.38 -1.80 -1.14
C PHE A 148 5.79 -1.62 -2.61
N GLU A 149 6.73 -0.72 -2.93
CA GLU A 149 7.28 -0.58 -4.29
C GLU A 149 7.88 -1.89 -4.80
N GLN A 150 8.63 -2.60 -3.96
CA GLN A 150 9.21 -3.90 -4.31
C GLN A 150 8.11 -4.92 -4.63
N LYS A 151 7.08 -5.02 -3.78
CA LYS A 151 5.93 -5.88 -4.00
C LYS A 151 5.15 -5.50 -5.27
N LEU A 152 4.98 -4.21 -5.54
CA LEU A 152 4.30 -3.71 -6.73
C LEU A 152 5.05 -4.09 -8.00
N LYS A 153 6.39 -3.95 -8.02
CA LYS A 153 7.23 -4.40 -9.13
C LYS A 153 7.03 -5.89 -9.42
N GLU A 154 7.04 -6.73 -8.38
CA GLU A 154 6.82 -8.18 -8.50
C GLU A 154 5.44 -8.48 -9.11
N GLN A 155 4.38 -7.88 -8.59
CA GLN A 155 3.02 -8.11 -9.07
C GLN A 155 2.82 -7.65 -10.53
N VAL A 156 3.36 -6.48 -10.88
CA VAL A 156 3.31 -5.97 -12.27
C VAL A 156 4.03 -6.93 -13.21
N ALA A 157 5.24 -7.36 -12.87
CA ALA A 157 6.01 -8.29 -13.68
C ALA A 157 5.29 -9.64 -13.83
N LEU A 158 4.71 -10.18 -12.75
CA LEU A 158 3.97 -11.44 -12.77
C LEU A 158 2.77 -11.37 -13.73
N TYR A 159 1.90 -10.37 -13.61
CA TYR A 159 0.72 -10.25 -14.47
C TYR A 159 1.10 -9.89 -15.91
N TYR A 160 2.13 -9.09 -16.10
CA TYR A 160 2.66 -8.78 -17.42
C TYR A 160 3.13 -10.04 -18.16
N TYR A 161 3.98 -10.84 -17.54
CA TYR A 161 4.47 -12.09 -18.15
C TYR A 161 3.36 -13.11 -18.33
N THR A 162 2.44 -13.23 -17.38
CA THR A 162 1.25 -14.08 -17.55
C THR A 162 0.44 -13.67 -18.79
N ALA A 163 0.22 -12.36 -19.01
CA ALA A 163 -0.54 -11.87 -20.15
C ALA A 163 0.16 -12.17 -21.49
N ILE A 164 1.48 -11.91 -21.61
CA ILE A 164 2.20 -12.14 -22.88
C ILE A 164 2.38 -13.63 -23.17
N ILE A 165 2.60 -14.47 -22.17
CA ILE A 165 2.67 -15.93 -22.32
C ILE A 165 1.32 -16.50 -22.74
N THR A 166 0.22 -16.05 -22.11
CA THR A 166 -1.14 -16.47 -22.49
C THR A 166 -1.51 -16.00 -23.90
N LYS A 167 -1.08 -14.79 -24.29
CA LYS A 167 -1.23 -14.31 -25.68
C LYS A 167 -0.49 -15.22 -26.67
N LYS A 168 0.71 -15.67 -26.33
CA LYS A 168 1.48 -16.66 -27.14
C LYS A 168 0.73 -17.99 -27.21
N ALA A 169 0.23 -18.52 -26.08
CA ALA A 169 -0.55 -19.75 -26.04
C ALA A 169 -1.79 -19.66 -26.94
N LEU A 170 -2.52 -18.53 -26.89
CA LEU A 170 -3.67 -18.28 -27.78
C LEU A 170 -3.30 -18.32 -29.26
N ASN A 171 -2.15 -17.79 -29.66
CA ASN A 171 -1.71 -17.80 -31.04
C ASN A 171 -1.36 -19.25 -31.49
N ILE A 172 -0.70 -20.02 -30.64
CA ILE A 172 -0.40 -21.45 -30.92
C ILE A 172 -1.72 -22.23 -31.04
N ASN A 173 -2.60 -22.15 -30.07
CA ASN A 173 -3.88 -22.89 -30.08
C ASN A 173 -4.76 -22.53 -31.29
N LYS A 174 -4.74 -21.28 -31.77
CA LYS A 174 -5.46 -20.91 -32.99
C LYS A 174 -4.89 -21.61 -34.23
N SER A 175 -3.56 -21.72 -34.29
CA SER A 175 -2.90 -22.49 -35.37
C SER A 175 -3.26 -23.96 -35.30
N ASP A 176 -3.27 -24.53 -34.10
CA ASP A 176 -3.63 -25.94 -33.87
C ASP A 176 -5.12 -26.21 -34.18
N LEU A 177 -6.02 -25.29 -33.87
CA LEU A 177 -7.44 -25.40 -34.27
C LEU A 177 -7.56 -25.43 -35.80
N HIS A 178 -6.82 -24.60 -36.53
CA HIS A 178 -6.85 -24.62 -38.00
C HIS A 178 -6.39 -25.97 -38.57
N VAL A 179 -5.38 -26.60 -37.95
CA VAL A 179 -4.94 -27.96 -38.32
C VAL A 179 -6.01 -28.99 -37.98
N ALA A 180 -6.61 -28.94 -36.80
CA ALA A 180 -7.66 -29.86 -36.37
C ALA A 180 -8.91 -29.75 -37.25
N ASP A 181 -9.31 -28.56 -37.67
CA ASP A 181 -10.42 -28.32 -38.60
C ASP A 181 -10.13 -28.93 -39.97
N SER A 182 -8.87 -28.81 -40.43
CA SER A 182 -8.43 -29.43 -41.71
C SER A 182 -8.52 -30.95 -41.66
N ILE A 183 -8.11 -31.56 -40.53
CA ILE A 183 -8.23 -33.02 -40.28
C ILE A 183 -9.71 -33.45 -40.23
N LEU A 184 -10.53 -32.70 -39.53
CA LEU A 184 -11.98 -32.99 -39.46
C LEU A 184 -12.61 -32.95 -40.86
N LEU A 185 -12.30 -31.95 -41.66
CA LEU A 185 -12.80 -31.85 -43.06
C LEU A 185 -12.31 -33.02 -43.89
N LEU A 186 -11.04 -33.34 -43.86
CA LEU A 186 -10.48 -34.49 -44.61
C LEU A 186 -11.06 -35.81 -44.17
N THR A 187 -11.27 -36.02 -42.87
CA THR A 187 -11.86 -37.24 -42.32
C THR A 187 -13.33 -37.37 -42.73
N SER A 188 -14.09 -36.25 -42.70
CA SER A 188 -15.49 -36.23 -43.19
C SER A 188 -15.59 -36.56 -44.68
N GLN A 189 -14.70 -36.05 -45.51
CA GLN A 189 -14.65 -36.38 -46.94
C GLN A 189 -14.30 -37.89 -47.18
N LYS A 190 -13.39 -38.45 -46.35
CA LYS A 190 -13.08 -39.89 -46.41
C LYS A 190 -14.25 -40.73 -45.96
N PHE A 191 -15.06 -40.32 -44.99
CA PHE A 191 -16.29 -40.95 -44.53
C PHE A 191 -17.35 -40.99 -45.63
N GLU A 192 -17.60 -39.85 -46.29
CA GLU A 192 -18.54 -39.79 -47.43
C GLU A 192 -18.16 -40.75 -48.55
N LYS A 193 -16.88 -41.03 -48.73
CA LYS A 193 -16.36 -42.03 -49.69
C LYS A 193 -16.33 -43.45 -49.16
N GLY A 194 -16.79 -43.68 -47.91
CA GLY A 194 -16.77 -45.00 -47.27
C GLY A 194 -15.35 -45.54 -46.89
N LEU A 195 -14.36 -44.65 -46.78
CA LEU A 195 -12.96 -45.00 -46.49
C LEU A 195 -12.69 -45.06 -44.99
N VAL A 196 -13.47 -44.44 -44.17
CA VAL A 196 -13.43 -44.43 -42.70
C VAL A 196 -14.83 -44.54 -42.12
N ASP A 197 -14.95 -44.88 -40.85
CA ASP A 197 -16.25 -44.99 -40.15
C ASP A 197 -16.63 -43.70 -39.40
N GLN A 198 -17.82 -43.69 -38.83
CA GLN A 198 -18.33 -42.56 -38.05
C GLN A 198 -17.49 -42.29 -36.78
N PHE A 199 -16.88 -43.31 -36.21
CA PHE A 199 -16.00 -43.19 -35.06
C PHE A 199 -14.80 -42.28 -35.36
N ALA A 200 -14.19 -42.40 -36.53
CA ALA A 200 -13.10 -41.55 -36.97
C ALA A 200 -13.52 -40.06 -37.09
N VAL A 201 -14.72 -39.77 -37.61
CA VAL A 201 -15.27 -38.41 -37.70
C VAL A 201 -15.47 -37.82 -36.27
N ASN A 202 -16.15 -38.58 -35.41
CA ASN A 202 -16.39 -38.18 -34.04
C ASN A 202 -15.08 -37.90 -33.28
N GLN A 203 -14.03 -38.67 -33.49
CA GLN A 203 -12.74 -38.48 -32.86
C GLN A 203 -12.04 -37.20 -33.36
N ALA A 204 -12.16 -36.87 -34.64
CA ALA A 204 -11.65 -35.65 -35.21
C ALA A 204 -12.41 -34.41 -34.65
N GLU A 205 -13.72 -34.49 -34.50
CA GLU A 205 -14.58 -33.45 -33.92
C GLU A 205 -14.23 -33.23 -32.43
N ILE A 206 -14.09 -34.30 -31.63
CA ILE A 206 -13.68 -34.22 -30.22
C ILE A 206 -12.34 -33.51 -30.09
N ASN A 207 -11.40 -33.79 -30.97
CA ASN A 207 -10.08 -33.15 -30.94
C ASN A 207 -10.18 -31.62 -31.21
N ALA A 208 -10.91 -31.21 -32.22
CA ALA A 208 -11.15 -29.78 -32.51
C ALA A 208 -11.83 -29.07 -31.34
N ASN A 209 -12.89 -29.68 -30.77
CA ASN A 209 -13.61 -29.15 -29.61
C ASN A 209 -12.71 -29.00 -28.37
N ASN A 210 -11.78 -29.92 -28.12
CA ASN A 210 -10.82 -29.81 -27.01
C ASN A 210 -9.88 -28.61 -27.18
N ILE A 211 -9.41 -28.34 -28.39
CA ILE A 211 -8.57 -27.17 -28.69
C ILE A 211 -9.38 -25.88 -28.52
N GLU A 212 -10.64 -25.85 -28.97
CA GLU A 212 -11.51 -24.69 -28.78
C GLU A 212 -11.77 -24.40 -27.29
N GLN A 213 -11.92 -25.42 -26.45
CA GLN A 213 -12.00 -25.28 -24.99
C GLN A 213 -10.73 -24.64 -24.43
N ASN A 214 -9.54 -25.07 -24.86
CA ASN A 214 -8.27 -24.48 -24.45
C ASN A 214 -8.15 -23.00 -24.88
N ILE A 215 -8.60 -22.65 -26.09
CA ILE A 215 -8.67 -21.26 -26.56
C ILE A 215 -9.55 -20.43 -25.64
N ASN A 216 -10.74 -20.92 -25.27
CA ASN A 216 -11.66 -20.19 -24.41
C ASN A 216 -11.11 -20.04 -22.98
N ALA A 217 -10.45 -21.05 -22.41
CA ALA A 217 -9.76 -20.98 -21.13
C ALA A 217 -8.64 -19.92 -21.16
N ASN A 218 -7.82 -19.91 -22.22
CA ASN A 218 -6.75 -18.92 -22.37
C ASN A 218 -7.29 -17.49 -22.62
N LYS A 219 -8.41 -17.31 -23.30
CA LYS A 219 -9.07 -15.99 -23.42
C LYS A 219 -9.47 -15.45 -22.05
N ILE A 220 -10.04 -16.30 -21.18
CA ILE A 220 -10.41 -15.92 -19.81
C ILE A 220 -9.18 -15.53 -19.01
N LEU A 221 -8.11 -16.35 -19.04
CA LEU A 221 -6.88 -16.09 -18.32
C LEU A 221 -6.20 -14.79 -18.79
N LEU A 222 -6.18 -14.54 -20.11
CA LEU A 222 -5.66 -13.29 -20.67
C LEU A 222 -6.46 -12.09 -20.16
N ALA A 223 -7.78 -12.16 -20.22
CA ALA A 223 -8.66 -11.09 -19.75
C ALA A 223 -8.46 -10.81 -18.26
N GLN A 224 -8.33 -11.85 -17.43
CA GLN A 224 -8.05 -11.73 -16.01
C GLN A 224 -6.69 -11.07 -15.75
N SER A 225 -5.64 -11.53 -16.43
CA SER A 225 -4.28 -10.99 -16.27
C SER A 225 -4.19 -9.52 -16.70
N VAL A 226 -4.82 -9.17 -17.82
CA VAL A 226 -4.90 -7.78 -18.31
C VAL A 226 -5.68 -6.91 -17.33
N ASN A 227 -6.80 -7.38 -16.80
CA ASN A 227 -7.61 -6.64 -15.83
C ASN A 227 -6.82 -6.39 -14.52
N GLN A 228 -6.13 -7.41 -13.98
CA GLN A 228 -5.29 -7.25 -12.81
C GLN A 228 -4.16 -6.26 -13.06
N LEU A 229 -3.52 -6.33 -14.24
CA LEU A 229 -2.47 -5.38 -14.62
C LEU A 229 -3.01 -3.95 -14.71
N GLN A 230 -4.19 -3.75 -15.30
CA GLN A 230 -4.86 -2.43 -15.32
C GLN A 230 -5.10 -1.88 -13.92
N ILE A 231 -5.62 -2.71 -13.00
CA ILE A 231 -5.89 -2.32 -11.62
C ILE A 231 -4.61 -1.87 -10.92
N ILE A 232 -3.55 -2.68 -10.96
CA ILE A 232 -2.30 -2.36 -10.26
C ILE A 232 -1.51 -1.23 -10.93
N MET A 233 -1.72 -0.99 -12.23
CA MET A 233 -1.18 0.17 -12.93
C MET A 233 -2.01 1.45 -12.68
N GLY A 234 -3.16 1.37 -12.03
CA GLY A 234 -4.04 2.52 -11.80
C GLY A 234 -4.76 3.01 -13.05
N LEU A 235 -4.95 2.15 -14.04
CA LEU A 235 -5.62 2.46 -15.29
C LEU A 235 -7.15 2.39 -15.14
N LYS A 236 -7.85 3.21 -15.91
CA LYS A 236 -9.31 3.12 -16.00
C LYS A 236 -9.72 1.95 -16.89
N SER A 237 -10.87 1.34 -16.59
CA SER A 237 -11.37 0.18 -17.33
C SER A 237 -11.54 0.39 -18.86
N ALA A 238 -11.65 1.64 -19.31
CA ALA A 238 -11.76 1.98 -20.73
C ALA A 238 -10.41 2.02 -21.48
N GLU A 239 -9.28 1.97 -20.77
CA GLU A 239 -7.95 2.05 -21.38
C GLU A 239 -7.51 0.66 -21.85
N GLN A 240 -7.11 0.52 -23.11
CA GLN A 240 -6.63 -0.75 -23.65
C GLN A 240 -5.12 -0.89 -23.50
N LEU A 241 -4.66 -2.06 -23.04
CA LEU A 241 -3.25 -2.42 -22.99
C LEU A 241 -2.83 -3.12 -24.29
N VAL A 242 -1.75 -2.64 -24.90
CA VAL A 242 -1.12 -3.28 -26.06
C VAL A 242 0.30 -3.68 -25.68
N PHE A 243 0.58 -4.97 -25.74
CA PHE A 243 1.91 -5.56 -25.48
C PHE A 243 2.68 -5.61 -26.78
N GLU A 244 3.81 -4.89 -26.87
CA GLU A 244 4.71 -4.87 -28.02
C GLU A 244 5.85 -5.91 -27.87
N GLU A 245 6.16 -6.31 -26.63
CA GLU A 245 7.15 -7.36 -26.32
C GLU A 245 6.65 -8.75 -26.69
N GLU A 246 7.50 -9.54 -27.31
CA GLU A 246 7.28 -10.97 -27.51
C GLU A 246 8.08 -11.78 -26.47
N VAL A 247 7.51 -12.89 -26.03
CA VAL A 247 8.19 -13.77 -25.07
C VAL A 247 9.41 -14.39 -25.73
N GLU A 248 10.59 -14.09 -25.22
CA GLU A 248 11.83 -14.72 -25.68
C GLU A 248 11.84 -16.20 -25.31
N THR A 249 12.08 -17.04 -26.31
CA THR A 249 12.17 -18.50 -26.15
C THR A 249 13.59 -18.98 -25.99
N LYS A 250 14.58 -18.15 -26.35
CA LYS A 250 16.00 -18.47 -26.28
C LYS A 250 16.62 -17.77 -25.07
N LEU A 251 16.72 -18.48 -23.97
CA LEU A 251 17.32 -18.02 -22.71
C LEU A 251 18.85 -18.00 -22.70
N LYS A 252 19.49 -17.89 -23.85
CA LYS A 252 20.96 -17.91 -23.93
C LYS A 252 21.68 -16.83 -23.13
N ASP A 253 20.96 -15.74 -22.75
CA ASP A 253 21.52 -14.60 -22.02
C ASP A 253 20.98 -14.48 -20.58
N TRP A 254 20.17 -15.42 -20.11
CA TRP A 254 19.72 -15.42 -18.73
C TRP A 254 20.88 -15.87 -17.83
N LYS A 255 21.77 -14.89 -17.56
CA LYS A 255 22.84 -15.09 -16.59
C LYS A 255 22.21 -15.52 -15.27
N TYR A 256 22.69 -16.65 -14.73
CA TYR A 256 22.38 -17.04 -13.37
C TYR A 256 22.69 -15.85 -12.44
N GLN A 257 21.65 -15.23 -11.94
CA GLN A 257 21.81 -14.22 -10.92
C GLN A 257 22.24 -14.93 -9.65
N SER A 258 23.50 -14.73 -9.26
CA SER A 258 24.08 -15.39 -8.08
C SER A 258 23.71 -14.71 -6.78
N GLU A 259 23.23 -13.49 -6.85
CA GLU A 259 22.91 -12.66 -5.67
C GLU A 259 21.53 -12.01 -5.83
N LEU A 260 20.74 -12.13 -4.78
CA LEU A 260 19.47 -11.43 -4.63
C LEU A 260 19.70 -10.05 -4.02
N GLY A 261 18.99 -9.07 -4.51
CA GLY A 261 18.88 -7.79 -3.83
C GLY A 261 18.17 -7.94 -2.48
N TYR A 262 18.42 -6.98 -1.59
CA TYR A 262 17.89 -7.00 -0.23
C TYR A 262 16.35 -6.98 -0.19
N ASP A 263 15.76 -7.80 0.71
CA ASP A 263 14.33 -7.75 0.98
C ASP A 263 14.00 -6.53 1.84
N LYS A 264 13.40 -5.53 1.23
CA LYS A 264 13.03 -4.28 1.92
C LYS A 264 12.04 -4.52 3.05
N ASN A 265 11.27 -5.60 3.02
CA ASN A 265 10.34 -5.96 4.08
C ASN A 265 11.07 -6.30 5.40
N LEU A 266 12.27 -6.86 5.33
CA LEU A 266 13.07 -7.14 6.52
C LEU A 266 13.42 -5.86 7.30
N SER A 267 13.79 -4.77 6.60
CA SER A 267 14.02 -3.46 7.23
C SER A 267 12.79 -2.92 7.95
N VAL A 268 11.59 -3.21 7.46
CA VAL A 268 10.34 -2.81 8.14
C VAL A 268 10.25 -3.46 9.52
N TYR A 269 10.53 -4.76 9.64
CA TYR A 269 10.54 -5.46 10.93
C TYR A 269 11.65 -4.97 11.87
N GLU A 270 12.84 -4.65 11.34
CA GLU A 270 13.93 -4.05 12.13
C GLU A 270 13.51 -2.73 12.77
N TYR A 271 12.88 -1.85 12.01
CA TYR A 271 12.43 -0.56 12.51
C TYR A 271 11.18 -0.65 13.40
N GLN A 272 10.31 -1.64 13.18
CA GLN A 272 9.21 -1.96 14.12
C GLN A 272 9.76 -2.40 15.48
N PHE A 273 10.78 -3.26 15.51
CA PHE A 273 11.44 -3.65 16.75
C PHE A 273 12.10 -2.45 17.44
N LYS A 274 12.83 -1.62 16.72
CA LYS A 274 13.45 -0.39 17.25
C LYS A 274 12.39 0.59 17.81
N SER A 275 11.24 0.74 17.16
CA SER A 275 10.12 1.53 17.66
C SER A 275 9.55 0.97 18.97
N SER A 276 9.41 -0.36 19.08
CA SER A 276 8.92 -1.02 20.29
C SER A 276 9.88 -0.86 21.48
N GLU A 277 11.20 -0.91 21.26
CA GLU A 277 12.21 -0.64 22.31
C GLU A 277 12.12 0.80 22.81
N LEU A 278 11.90 1.77 21.91
CA LEU A 278 11.70 3.16 22.28
C LEU A 278 10.39 3.38 23.04
N ASN A 279 9.31 2.63 22.71
CA ASN A 279 8.07 2.64 23.46
C ASN A 279 8.25 2.07 24.87
N LEU A 280 9.02 0.99 25.05
CA LEU A 280 9.40 0.51 26.37
C LEU A 280 10.16 1.58 27.15
N LYS A 281 11.10 2.27 26.52
CA LYS A 281 11.86 3.38 27.12
C LYS A 281 10.92 4.53 27.51
N LEU A 282 9.92 4.86 26.66
CA LEU A 282 8.91 5.87 26.95
C LEU A 282 8.16 5.57 28.23
N GLN A 283 7.69 4.31 28.44
CA GLN A 283 7.00 3.91 29.65
C GLN A 283 7.94 3.97 30.89
N LYS A 284 9.22 3.64 30.74
CA LYS A 284 10.20 3.76 31.82
C LYS A 284 10.43 5.23 32.22
N THR A 285 10.48 6.14 31.24
CA THR A 285 10.69 7.58 31.49
C THR A 285 9.47 8.27 32.15
N ALA A 286 8.31 7.64 32.13
CA ALA A 286 7.10 8.13 32.84
C ALA A 286 7.25 8.24 34.37
N LYS A 287 8.29 7.60 34.95
CA LYS A 287 8.60 7.69 36.39
C LYS A 287 9.51 8.89 36.73
N LEU A 288 10.08 9.55 35.74
CA LEU A 288 11.03 10.63 35.96
C LEU A 288 10.33 11.96 36.23
N PRO A 289 10.97 12.86 37.00
CA PRO A 289 10.44 14.20 37.23
C PRO A 289 10.24 14.99 35.93
N LYS A 290 9.17 15.78 35.90
CA LYS A 290 8.90 16.77 34.85
C LYS A 290 9.03 18.17 35.41
N PHE A 291 9.72 19.05 34.71
CA PHE A 291 9.93 20.43 35.07
C PHE A 291 9.21 21.32 34.07
N ASN A 292 8.24 22.13 34.55
CA ASN A 292 7.48 23.04 33.71
C ASN A 292 7.62 24.47 34.22
N THR A 293 7.56 25.40 33.31
CA THR A 293 7.43 26.83 33.62
C THR A 293 6.18 27.40 32.94
N THR A 294 5.48 28.25 33.65
CA THR A 294 4.32 28.98 33.13
C THR A 294 4.53 30.44 33.43
N PHE A 295 4.47 31.27 32.40
CA PHE A 295 4.45 32.70 32.50
C PHE A 295 3.05 33.18 32.16
N TYR A 296 2.45 33.95 33.03
CA TYR A 296 1.17 34.61 32.81
C TYR A 296 1.34 36.14 32.84
N TRP A 297 0.75 36.83 31.92
CA TRP A 297 0.64 38.27 31.88
C TRP A 297 -0.79 38.62 31.46
N GLY A 298 -1.47 39.45 32.29
CA GLY A 298 -2.85 39.79 32.04
C GLY A 298 -3.35 40.86 33.00
N GLN A 299 -4.66 41.06 32.96
CA GLN A 299 -5.38 42.01 33.81
C GLN A 299 -6.55 41.30 34.46
N GLN A 300 -6.91 41.79 35.65
CA GLN A 300 -8.06 41.37 36.44
C GLN A 300 -8.97 42.55 36.75
N GLN A 301 -10.28 42.32 36.74
CA GLN A 301 -11.28 43.25 37.22
C GLN A 301 -12.14 42.58 38.27
N PHE A 302 -12.33 43.23 39.39
CA PHE A 302 -13.16 42.75 40.50
C PHE A 302 -14.43 43.60 40.58
N ARG A 303 -15.63 42.98 40.70
CA ARG A 303 -16.91 43.66 40.72
C ARG A 303 -17.95 42.92 41.55
N ASP A 304 -18.88 43.71 42.09
CA ASP A 304 -20.06 43.13 42.78
C ASP A 304 -21.28 43.01 41.85
N ASP A 305 -21.26 43.67 40.68
CA ASP A 305 -22.26 43.58 39.63
C ASP A 305 -21.77 42.75 38.43
N PHE A 306 -22.71 42.37 37.58
CA PHE A 306 -22.42 41.53 36.41
C PHE A 306 -21.80 42.32 35.24
N ALA A 307 -21.78 43.65 35.30
CA ALA A 307 -21.30 44.47 34.18
C ALA A 307 -19.78 44.42 34.03
N LEU A 308 -19.30 44.27 32.79
CA LEU A 308 -17.91 44.38 32.43
C LEU A 308 -17.62 45.83 32.06
N GLU A 309 -16.63 46.44 32.69
CA GLU A 309 -16.18 47.78 32.33
C GLU A 309 -14.91 47.73 31.53
N PHE A 310 -14.83 48.59 30.50
CA PHE A 310 -13.66 48.69 29.64
C PHE A 310 -12.81 49.94 29.95
N ASP A 311 -13.15 50.66 31.04
CA ASP A 311 -12.36 51.80 31.51
C ASP A 311 -11.01 51.31 32.07
N SER A 312 -9.91 51.96 31.70
CA SER A 312 -8.54 51.62 32.07
C SER A 312 -8.27 51.62 33.58
N GLY A 313 -9.07 52.36 34.36
CA GLY A 313 -8.95 52.44 35.81
C GLY A 313 -9.57 51.25 36.57
N SER A 314 -10.41 50.46 35.92
CA SER A 314 -11.12 49.34 36.55
C SER A 314 -10.35 47.99 36.45
N TRP A 315 -9.30 47.93 35.65
CA TRP A 315 -8.46 46.75 35.46
C TRP A 315 -7.14 46.85 36.24
N THR A 316 -6.77 45.76 36.89
CA THR A 316 -5.52 45.66 37.67
C THR A 316 -4.58 44.68 36.98
N ASP A 317 -3.32 45.10 36.75
CA ASP A 317 -2.29 44.26 36.16
C ASP A 317 -1.97 43.08 37.09
N TYR A 318 -1.90 41.90 36.48
CA TYR A 318 -1.55 40.66 37.18
C TYR A 318 -0.61 39.82 36.33
N SER A 319 0.59 39.54 36.84
CA SER A 319 1.58 38.72 36.14
C SER A 319 2.36 37.86 37.14
N TYR A 320 2.71 36.68 36.68
CA TYR A 320 3.53 35.76 37.47
C TYR A 320 4.36 34.83 36.62
N LEU A 321 5.47 34.34 37.19
CA LEU A 321 6.25 33.24 36.70
C LEU A 321 6.10 32.09 37.69
N PHE A 322 5.60 30.95 37.21
CA PHE A 322 5.39 29.74 38.00
C PHE A 322 6.30 28.64 37.53
N LEU A 323 7.10 28.07 38.44
CA LEU A 323 7.96 26.95 38.21
C LEU A 323 7.39 25.74 38.97
N SER A 324 7.18 24.60 38.29
CA SER A 324 6.63 23.40 38.89
C SER A 324 7.48 22.16 38.59
N ILE A 325 7.59 21.30 39.56
CA ILE A 325 8.21 19.98 39.47
C ILE A 325 7.14 18.94 39.79
N ASN A 326 6.88 18.04 38.83
CA ASN A 326 5.92 16.95 39.03
C ASN A 326 6.67 15.61 39.06
N VAL A 327 6.58 14.91 40.21
CA VAL A 327 7.19 13.58 40.42
C VAL A 327 6.11 12.57 40.76
N PRO A 328 5.83 11.56 39.89
CA PRO A 328 4.84 10.55 40.19
C PRO A 328 5.41 9.55 41.22
N VAL A 329 5.03 9.67 42.49
CA VAL A 329 5.49 8.81 43.60
C VAL A 329 4.77 7.46 43.59
N PHE A 330 3.45 7.45 43.48
CA PHE A 330 2.63 6.26 43.44
C PHE A 330 1.47 6.40 42.43
N THR A 331 1.29 5.40 41.58
CA THR A 331 0.30 5.44 40.49
C THR A 331 -0.65 4.23 40.50
N GLY A 332 -0.83 3.58 41.65
CA GLY A 332 -1.69 2.38 41.77
C GLY A 332 -1.23 1.24 40.88
N PHE A 333 0.08 0.97 40.78
CA PHE A 333 0.71 -0.04 39.92
C PHE A 333 0.53 0.18 38.41
N ARG A 334 -0.20 1.22 37.98
CA ARG A 334 -0.45 1.53 36.54
C ARG A 334 0.85 1.61 35.75
N ASN A 335 1.85 2.36 36.23
CA ASN A 335 3.14 2.50 35.53
C ASN A 335 3.93 1.19 35.47
N LYS A 336 3.85 0.35 36.53
CA LYS A 336 4.47 -0.99 36.55
C LYS A 336 3.87 -1.87 35.45
N ASN A 337 2.55 -1.91 35.36
CA ASN A 337 1.85 -2.74 34.37
C ASN A 337 2.09 -2.24 32.94
N LYS A 338 2.08 -0.90 32.68
CA LYS A 338 2.43 -0.34 31.38
C LYS A 338 3.85 -0.69 30.93
N ILE A 339 4.83 -0.68 31.84
CA ILE A 339 6.21 -1.10 31.54
C ILE A 339 6.21 -2.60 31.20
N LYS A 340 5.49 -3.43 31.95
CA LYS A 340 5.42 -4.88 31.67
C LYS A 340 4.78 -5.16 30.31
N THR A 341 3.67 -4.48 29.97
CA THR A 341 3.04 -4.59 28.65
C THR A 341 4.01 -4.20 27.53
N ALA A 342 4.66 -3.02 27.63
CA ALA A 342 5.61 -2.57 26.62
C ALA A 342 6.85 -3.48 26.52
N GLN A 343 7.24 -4.16 27.61
CA GLN A 343 8.31 -5.16 27.59
C GLN A 343 7.89 -6.40 26.78
N ILE A 344 6.67 -6.87 26.96
CA ILE A 344 6.10 -8.00 26.20
C ILE A 344 5.95 -7.61 24.72
N GLU A 345 5.46 -6.41 24.41
CA GLU A 345 5.35 -5.89 23.04
C GLU A 345 6.71 -5.82 22.32
N SER A 346 7.76 -5.41 23.04
CA SER A 346 9.12 -5.40 22.50
C SER A 346 9.66 -6.81 22.23
N GLU A 347 9.35 -7.79 23.08
CA GLU A 347 9.76 -9.18 22.85
C GLU A 347 8.96 -9.82 21.69
N ILE A 348 7.66 -9.49 21.54
CA ILE A 348 6.89 -9.88 20.35
C ILE A 348 7.51 -9.33 19.08
N ALA A 349 7.87 -8.03 19.06
CA ALA A 349 8.47 -7.40 17.90
C ALA A 349 9.85 -8.02 17.55
N ARG A 350 10.65 -8.36 18.56
CA ARG A 350 11.91 -9.08 18.39
C ARG A 350 11.72 -10.47 17.79
N THR A 351 10.74 -11.21 18.30
CA THR A 351 10.42 -12.56 17.80
C THR A 351 9.91 -12.49 16.34
N ASN A 352 9.10 -11.49 16.02
CA ASN A 352 8.65 -11.27 14.64
C ASN A 352 9.83 -10.97 13.69
N LEU A 353 10.78 -10.14 14.11
CA LEU A 353 12.00 -9.87 13.34
C LEU A 353 12.80 -11.15 13.09
N LEU A 354 13.07 -11.92 14.14
CA LEU A 354 13.80 -13.19 14.01
C LEU A 354 13.09 -14.17 13.08
N ASN A 355 11.77 -14.28 13.20
CA ASN A 355 10.97 -15.15 12.34
C ASN A 355 11.03 -14.70 10.87
N GLU A 356 11.00 -13.38 10.62
CA GLU A 356 11.10 -12.85 9.25
C GLU A 356 12.51 -13.04 8.67
N GLN A 357 13.57 -12.90 9.48
CA GLN A 357 14.94 -13.22 9.06
C GLN A 357 15.07 -14.67 8.59
N ILE A 358 14.59 -15.62 9.40
CA ILE A 358 14.62 -17.05 9.06
C ILE A 358 13.82 -17.33 7.77
N LYS A 359 12.63 -16.73 7.63
CA LYS A 359 11.79 -16.90 6.44
C LYS A 359 12.43 -16.32 5.19
N THR A 360 13.01 -15.13 5.30
CA THR A 360 13.66 -14.45 4.17
C THR A 360 14.85 -15.26 3.69
N GLU A 361 15.73 -15.70 4.60
CA GLU A 361 16.89 -16.54 4.27
C GLU A 361 16.48 -17.83 3.56
N ALA A 362 15.50 -18.56 4.12
CA ALA A 362 15.00 -19.80 3.51
C ALA A 362 14.33 -19.57 2.14
N LYS A 363 13.56 -18.48 2.00
CA LYS A 363 12.91 -18.13 0.73
C LYS A 363 13.93 -17.71 -0.34
N ASP A 364 14.97 -16.98 0.04
CA ASP A 364 15.97 -16.49 -0.89
C ASP A 364 16.81 -17.66 -1.46
N GLU A 365 17.21 -18.61 -0.61
CA GLU A 365 17.88 -19.83 -1.06
C GLU A 365 16.98 -20.67 -1.99
N LEU A 366 15.71 -20.86 -1.59
CA LEU A 366 14.75 -21.60 -2.38
C LEU A 366 14.52 -20.95 -3.74
N LEU A 367 14.27 -19.63 -3.79
CA LEU A 367 14.00 -18.87 -5.01
C LEU A 367 15.14 -18.97 -6.04
N LEU A 368 16.39 -18.86 -5.59
CA LEU A 368 17.55 -19.01 -6.47
C LEU A 368 17.65 -20.42 -7.08
N ASN A 369 17.38 -21.45 -6.27
CA ASN A 369 17.37 -22.83 -6.73
C ASN A 369 16.20 -23.10 -7.69
N GLU A 370 14.98 -22.67 -7.34
CA GLU A 370 13.78 -22.84 -8.18
C GLU A 370 13.96 -22.13 -9.52
N TYR A 371 14.47 -20.90 -9.53
CA TYR A 371 14.75 -20.18 -10.76
C TYR A 371 15.75 -20.95 -11.65
N ARG A 372 16.89 -21.36 -11.10
CA ARG A 372 17.90 -22.11 -11.85
C ARG A 372 17.33 -23.39 -12.46
N PHE A 373 16.65 -24.22 -11.64
CA PHE A 373 16.05 -25.46 -12.13
C PHE A 373 14.90 -25.23 -13.11
N SER A 374 14.14 -24.13 -12.96
CA SER A 374 13.08 -23.79 -13.89
C SER A 374 13.64 -23.41 -15.27
N VAL A 375 14.78 -22.72 -15.33
CA VAL A 375 15.47 -22.37 -16.58
C VAL A 375 15.96 -23.65 -17.30
N ASP A 376 16.64 -24.55 -16.56
CA ASP A 376 17.14 -25.82 -17.13
C ASP A 376 15.97 -26.69 -17.61
N ASN A 377 14.90 -26.80 -16.83
CA ASN A 377 13.70 -27.55 -17.21
C ASN A 377 13.01 -26.95 -18.43
N MET A 378 12.87 -25.62 -18.47
CA MET A 378 12.21 -24.94 -19.59
C MET A 378 12.97 -25.17 -20.91
N GLN A 379 14.31 -25.20 -20.91
CA GLN A 379 15.08 -25.52 -22.09
C GLN A 379 14.82 -26.94 -22.56
N ALA A 380 14.83 -27.94 -21.67
CA ALA A 380 14.58 -29.33 -22.01
C ALA A 380 13.15 -29.54 -22.57
N VAL A 381 12.12 -28.95 -21.96
CA VAL A 381 10.75 -29.08 -22.48
C VAL A 381 10.53 -28.28 -23.77
N TYR A 382 11.26 -27.20 -24.01
CA TYR A 382 11.24 -26.47 -25.28
C TYR A 382 11.82 -27.30 -26.42
N GLU A 383 12.95 -28.00 -26.21
CA GLU A 383 13.53 -28.90 -27.19
C GLU A 383 12.56 -30.05 -27.53
N ASN A 384 11.91 -30.65 -26.54
CA ASN A 384 10.86 -31.65 -26.73
C ASN A 384 9.67 -31.12 -27.52
N PHE A 385 9.20 -29.91 -27.19
CA PHE A 385 8.11 -29.25 -27.93
C PHE A 385 8.47 -29.07 -29.40
N MET A 386 9.69 -28.62 -29.70
CA MET A 386 10.16 -28.42 -31.09
C MET A 386 10.21 -29.74 -31.86
N LEU A 387 10.69 -30.84 -31.23
CA LEU A 387 10.73 -32.16 -31.85
C LEU A 387 9.33 -32.73 -32.10
N THR A 388 8.43 -32.59 -31.13
CA THR A 388 7.04 -33.06 -31.27
C THR A 388 6.27 -32.24 -32.29
N SER A 389 6.55 -30.93 -32.42
CA SER A 389 5.99 -30.08 -33.48
C SER A 389 6.41 -30.56 -34.87
N GLN A 390 7.70 -30.86 -35.06
CA GLN A 390 8.19 -31.43 -36.31
C GLN A 390 7.52 -32.77 -36.64
N ASN A 391 7.41 -33.66 -35.64
CA ASN A 391 6.74 -34.96 -35.80
C ASN A 391 5.27 -34.80 -36.16
N LYS A 392 4.57 -33.82 -35.57
CA LYS A 392 3.16 -33.48 -35.89
C LYS A 392 3.04 -33.12 -37.37
N ASP A 393 3.91 -32.23 -37.87
CA ASP A 393 3.86 -31.77 -39.25
C ASP A 393 4.16 -32.92 -40.22
N LEU A 394 5.17 -33.72 -39.97
CA LEU A 394 5.49 -34.93 -40.77
C LEU A 394 4.34 -35.95 -40.74
N SER A 395 3.72 -36.17 -39.58
CA SER A 395 2.62 -37.13 -39.47
C SER A 395 1.35 -36.64 -40.17
N PHE A 396 1.13 -35.31 -40.21
CA PHE A 396 0.04 -34.73 -40.98
C PHE A 396 0.20 -34.99 -42.48
N GLU A 397 1.38 -34.76 -43.08
CA GLU A 397 1.68 -35.04 -44.45
C GLU A 397 1.51 -36.54 -44.79
N GLN A 398 1.98 -37.44 -43.91
CA GLN A 398 1.84 -38.87 -44.08
C GLN A 398 0.38 -39.34 -44.01
N TYR A 399 -0.44 -38.75 -43.13
CA TYR A 399 -1.88 -39.06 -43.08
C TYR A 399 -2.61 -38.56 -44.32
N GLU A 400 -2.26 -37.39 -44.82
CA GLU A 400 -2.84 -36.82 -46.02
C GLU A 400 -2.58 -37.72 -47.25
N GLN A 401 -1.35 -38.25 -47.33
CA GLN A 401 -0.94 -39.19 -48.38
C GLN A 401 -1.47 -40.63 -48.18
N GLY A 402 -2.14 -40.90 -47.06
CA GLY A 402 -2.67 -42.23 -46.72
C GLY A 402 -1.62 -43.25 -46.29
N ILE A 403 -0.42 -42.80 -45.89
CA ILE A 403 0.70 -43.65 -45.45
C ILE A 403 0.46 -44.14 -44.01
N ILE A 404 -0.11 -43.31 -43.14
CA ILE A 404 -0.44 -43.68 -41.77
C ILE A 404 -1.95 -43.58 -41.52
N SER A 405 -2.41 -44.30 -40.47
CA SER A 405 -3.80 -44.22 -40.03
C SER A 405 -4.13 -42.91 -39.28
N LEU A 406 -5.41 -42.60 -39.19
CA LEU A 406 -5.87 -41.46 -38.38
C LEU A 406 -5.49 -41.62 -36.90
N ASP A 407 -5.61 -42.82 -36.34
CA ASP A 407 -5.23 -43.08 -34.94
C ASP A 407 -3.75 -42.83 -34.69
N GLN A 408 -2.89 -43.19 -35.67
CA GLN A 408 -1.47 -42.91 -35.54
C GLN A 408 -1.15 -41.43 -35.62
N TYR A 409 -1.87 -40.68 -36.46
CA TYR A 409 -1.77 -39.22 -36.50
C TYR A 409 -2.22 -38.60 -35.16
N PHE A 410 -3.42 -39.00 -34.64
CA PHE A 410 -3.92 -38.48 -33.38
C PHE A 410 -2.98 -38.73 -32.20
N LYS A 411 -2.36 -39.89 -32.15
CA LYS A 411 -1.34 -40.17 -31.11
C LYS A 411 -0.18 -39.17 -31.17
N THR A 412 0.35 -38.90 -32.37
CA THR A 412 1.43 -37.92 -32.55
C THR A 412 0.99 -36.52 -32.22
N PHE A 413 -0.25 -36.16 -32.58
CA PHE A 413 -0.84 -34.85 -32.26
C PHE A 413 -1.08 -34.68 -30.76
N GLU A 414 -1.54 -35.71 -30.06
CA GLU A 414 -1.69 -35.71 -28.60
C GLU A 414 -0.35 -35.55 -27.90
N ASP A 415 0.70 -36.22 -28.35
CA ASP A 415 2.06 -36.10 -27.82
C ASP A 415 2.58 -34.64 -28.01
N TYR A 416 2.28 -34.01 -29.16
CA TYR A 416 2.57 -32.59 -29.39
C TYR A 416 1.83 -31.68 -28.43
N LEU A 417 0.50 -31.84 -28.25
CA LEU A 417 -0.29 -31.00 -27.32
C LEU A 417 0.18 -31.14 -25.87
N LYS A 418 0.62 -32.35 -25.44
CA LYS A 418 1.22 -32.56 -24.13
C LYS A 418 2.55 -31.80 -23.99
N ALA A 419 3.41 -31.88 -25.01
CA ALA A 419 4.68 -31.16 -25.00
C ALA A 419 4.51 -29.64 -25.07
N GLU A 420 3.53 -29.13 -25.83
CA GLU A 420 3.14 -27.72 -25.86
C GLU A 420 2.71 -27.22 -24.47
N SER A 421 1.78 -27.95 -23.83
CA SER A 421 1.30 -27.60 -22.49
C SER A 421 2.45 -27.62 -21.46
N ALA A 422 3.33 -28.62 -21.53
CA ALA A 422 4.50 -28.69 -20.66
C ALA A 422 5.43 -27.49 -20.86
N TYR A 423 5.69 -27.10 -22.12
CA TYR A 423 6.50 -25.93 -22.45
C TYR A 423 5.87 -24.60 -21.93
N LEU A 424 4.59 -24.36 -22.20
CA LEU A 424 3.91 -23.15 -21.76
C LEU A 424 3.87 -23.04 -20.22
N ASN A 425 3.68 -24.16 -19.53
CA ASN A 425 3.72 -24.21 -18.07
C ASN A 425 5.13 -23.95 -17.52
N ALA A 426 6.15 -24.55 -18.10
CA ALA A 426 7.54 -24.32 -17.71
C ALA A 426 7.95 -22.87 -17.95
N LEU A 427 7.54 -22.29 -19.09
CA LEU A 427 7.74 -20.88 -19.41
C LEU A 427 7.08 -19.96 -18.36
N SER A 428 5.82 -20.22 -18.04
CA SER A 428 5.08 -19.44 -17.02
C SER A 428 5.74 -19.52 -15.64
N ASN A 429 6.17 -20.72 -15.21
CA ASN A 429 6.86 -20.89 -13.93
C ASN A 429 8.20 -20.14 -13.90
N THR A 430 9.00 -20.23 -14.97
CA THR A 430 10.28 -19.54 -15.06
C THR A 430 10.12 -18.02 -14.98
N TYR A 431 9.15 -17.47 -15.71
CA TYR A 431 8.87 -16.02 -15.65
C TYR A 431 8.26 -15.58 -14.32
N SER A 432 7.55 -16.47 -13.61
CA SER A 432 7.07 -16.17 -12.24
C SER A 432 8.24 -16.01 -11.26
N TYR A 433 9.21 -16.91 -11.26
CA TYR A 433 10.43 -16.75 -10.46
C TYR A 433 11.25 -15.52 -10.87
N TYR A 434 11.35 -15.28 -12.18
CA TYR A 434 12.04 -14.11 -12.70
C TYR A 434 11.38 -12.78 -12.26
N ALA A 435 10.04 -12.72 -12.20
CA ALA A 435 9.32 -11.54 -11.71
C ALA A 435 9.70 -11.21 -10.25
N THR A 436 9.84 -12.23 -9.40
CA THR A 436 10.30 -12.05 -8.01
C THR A 436 11.75 -11.56 -7.96
N LEU A 437 12.64 -12.14 -8.78
CA LEU A 437 14.04 -11.68 -8.90
C LEU A 437 14.14 -10.23 -9.38
N LEU A 438 13.35 -9.87 -10.39
CA LEU A 438 13.31 -8.51 -10.95
C LEU A 438 12.87 -7.48 -9.92
N SER A 439 11.98 -7.85 -9.01
CA SER A 439 11.49 -6.95 -7.95
C SER A 439 12.55 -6.60 -6.92
N ARG A 440 13.56 -7.49 -6.75
CA ARG A 440 14.65 -7.34 -5.77
C ARG A 440 15.80 -6.47 -6.29
N ASN A 441 15.85 -6.23 -7.59
CA ASN A 441 16.84 -5.40 -8.28
C ASN A 441 16.23 -4.08 -8.72
#